data_2abdc48c8292468f923d074ca798be61
#
_entry.id   2abdc48c8292468f923d074ca798be61
#
_cell.length_a   1.000
_cell.length_b   1.000
_cell.length_c   1.000
_cell.angle_alpha   90.00
_cell.angle_beta   90.00
_cell.angle_gamma   90.00
#
_symmetry.space_group_name_H-M   'P 1'
#
loop_
_entity.id
_entity.type
_entity.pdbx_description
1 polymer ?
#
loop_
_entity_poly.entity_id
_entity_poly.type
_entity_poly.pdbx_seq_one_letter_code
_entity_poly.pdbx_strand_id
1 'polypeptide(L)'
;MQTGRKRDHILKNAPTIYELMDQYKTSSAGRSLTTLVLAAGDFGRPYVLPPNTPADRAEIMREAFLKTVSDEEALADAKRKNLEIDPTSGDELEKLAREVVSQPPEIVDKVKQLLEK
;
A
#
# COMPACT_ATOMS: atom_id res chain seq x y z
N MET A 1 -1.53 -7.71 -16.38
CA MET A 1 -2.06 -7.59 -15.02
C MET A 1 -1.40 -6.43 -14.32
N GLN A 2 -1.99 -5.95 -13.22
CA GLN A 2 -1.45 -4.91 -12.35
C GLN A 2 -1.16 -5.48 -10.97
N THR A 3 -0.20 -4.91 -10.24
CA THR A 3 0.18 -5.37 -8.90
C THR A 3 -0.51 -4.61 -7.76
N GLY A 4 -1.09 -3.44 -8.04
CA GLY A 4 -1.83 -2.65 -7.05
C GLY A 4 -3.08 -3.35 -6.53
N ARG A 5 -3.53 -2.98 -5.34
CA ARG A 5 -4.76 -3.50 -4.71
C ARG A 5 -6.04 -3.02 -5.41
N LYS A 6 -5.96 -1.89 -6.09
CA LYS A 6 -7.04 -1.31 -6.91
C LYS A 6 -6.57 -1.21 -8.35
N ARG A 7 -7.50 -1.17 -9.29
CA ARG A 7 -7.17 -0.93 -10.71
C ARG A 7 -6.74 0.52 -10.89
N ASP A 8 -5.63 0.70 -11.59
CA ASP A 8 -5.18 1.99 -12.07
C ASP A 8 -6.21 2.60 -13.03
N HIS A 9 -6.41 3.93 -12.96
CA HIS A 9 -7.38 4.64 -13.77
C HIS A 9 -7.03 4.67 -15.27
N ILE A 10 -5.75 4.48 -15.62
CA ILE A 10 -5.27 4.37 -17.00
C ILE A 10 -5.44 2.93 -17.51
N LEU A 11 -5.15 1.94 -16.66
CA LEU A 11 -5.15 0.52 -17.02
C LEU A 11 -6.43 -0.20 -16.61
N LYS A 12 -7.58 0.43 -16.80
CA LYS A 12 -8.90 -0.06 -16.34
C LYS A 12 -9.23 -1.49 -16.78
N ASN A 13 -8.76 -1.92 -17.95
CA ASN A 13 -9.04 -3.23 -18.52
C ASN A 13 -8.06 -4.32 -18.09
N ALA A 14 -6.94 -3.96 -17.42
CA ALA A 14 -6.00 -4.93 -16.90
C ALA A 14 -6.44 -5.38 -15.49
N PRO A 15 -6.65 -6.68 -15.25
CA PRO A 15 -7.00 -7.14 -13.91
C PRO A 15 -5.84 -6.97 -12.95
N THR A 16 -6.14 -6.74 -11.66
CA THR A 16 -5.14 -6.80 -10.59
C THR A 16 -4.75 -8.24 -10.31
N ILE A 17 -3.59 -8.43 -9.70
CA ILE A 17 -3.17 -9.76 -9.26
C ILE A 17 -4.15 -10.34 -8.21
N TYR A 18 -4.75 -9.48 -7.39
CA TYR A 18 -5.73 -9.88 -6.38
C TYR A 18 -7.01 -10.42 -7.03
N GLU A 19 -7.53 -9.77 -8.07
CA GLU A 19 -8.65 -10.25 -8.86
C GLU A 19 -8.35 -11.60 -9.53
N LEU A 20 -7.13 -11.77 -10.06
CA LEU A 20 -6.70 -13.04 -10.63
C LEU A 20 -6.57 -14.12 -9.55
N MET A 21 -6.06 -13.81 -8.37
CA MET A 21 -6.01 -14.75 -7.26
C MET A 21 -7.39 -15.23 -6.83
N ASP A 22 -8.40 -14.36 -6.90
CA ASP A 22 -9.80 -14.73 -6.63
C ASP A 22 -10.33 -15.63 -7.75
N GLN A 23 -10.14 -15.24 -8.99
CA GLN A 23 -10.57 -16.00 -10.17
C GLN A 23 -9.99 -17.42 -10.20
N TYR A 24 -8.70 -17.55 -9.90
CA TYR A 24 -7.98 -18.83 -9.92
C TYR A 24 -7.96 -19.56 -8.58
N LYS A 25 -8.73 -19.08 -7.57
CA LYS A 25 -8.83 -19.69 -6.23
C LYS A 25 -7.46 -19.96 -5.61
N THR A 26 -6.56 -18.98 -5.71
CA THR A 26 -5.21 -19.09 -5.14
C THR A 26 -5.25 -19.43 -3.66
N SER A 27 -4.43 -20.38 -3.22
CA SER A 27 -4.34 -20.82 -1.83
C SER A 27 -4.00 -19.68 -0.87
N SER A 28 -4.33 -19.83 0.42
CA SER A 28 -3.98 -18.85 1.46
C SER A 28 -2.48 -18.59 1.51
N ALA A 29 -1.65 -19.61 1.42
CA ALA A 29 -0.20 -19.47 1.38
C ALA A 29 0.28 -18.66 0.17
N GLY A 30 -0.30 -18.88 -1.02
CA GLY A 30 0.01 -18.11 -2.21
C GLY A 30 -0.38 -16.64 -2.06
N ARG A 31 -1.54 -16.36 -1.46
CA ARG A 31 -1.99 -14.99 -1.15
C ARG A 31 -1.04 -14.28 -0.19
N SER A 32 -0.65 -14.96 0.90
CA SER A 32 0.30 -14.44 1.88
C SER A 32 1.66 -14.12 1.26
N LEU A 33 2.20 -15.00 0.41
CA LEU A 33 3.44 -14.74 -0.34
C LEU A 33 3.29 -13.49 -1.23
N THR A 34 2.19 -13.39 -1.98
CA THR A 34 1.92 -12.23 -2.84
C THR A 34 1.84 -10.94 -2.04
N THR A 35 1.13 -10.93 -0.90
CA THR A 35 1.04 -9.78 -0.01
C THR A 35 2.42 -9.31 0.44
N LEU A 36 3.29 -10.23 0.90
CA LEU A 36 4.64 -9.86 1.34
C LEU A 36 5.51 -9.32 0.21
N VAL A 37 5.49 -9.97 -0.96
CA VAL A 37 6.31 -9.57 -2.10
C VAL A 37 5.90 -8.19 -2.63
N LEU A 38 4.61 -7.89 -2.65
CA LEU A 38 4.08 -6.63 -3.17
C LEU A 38 3.98 -5.52 -2.14
N ALA A 39 4.17 -5.81 -0.85
CA ALA A 39 3.99 -4.86 0.24
C ALA A 39 4.78 -3.55 0.05
N ALA A 40 6.01 -3.62 -0.45
CA ALA A 40 6.82 -2.43 -0.70
C ALA A 40 6.17 -1.47 -1.71
N GLY A 41 5.52 -1.99 -2.74
CA GLY A 41 4.77 -1.20 -3.71
C GLY A 41 3.49 -0.60 -3.11
N ASP A 42 2.78 -1.40 -2.30
CA ASP A 42 1.54 -0.95 -1.64
C ASP A 42 1.80 0.15 -0.59
N PHE A 43 2.95 0.13 0.10
CA PHE A 43 3.34 1.19 1.04
C PHE A 43 3.69 2.51 0.35
N GLY A 44 4.23 2.46 -0.86
CA GLY A 44 4.64 3.64 -1.59
C GLY A 44 5.72 4.44 -0.85
N ARG A 45 5.42 5.71 -0.52
CA ARG A 45 6.31 6.64 0.21
C ARG A 45 5.61 7.15 1.47
N PRO A 46 5.57 6.35 2.56
CA PRO A 46 4.82 6.70 3.74
C PRO A 46 5.53 7.79 4.56
N TYR A 47 4.75 8.70 5.13
CA TYR A 47 5.18 9.53 6.24
C TYR A 47 4.97 8.75 7.54
N VAL A 48 6.01 8.64 8.34
CA VAL A 48 5.97 7.89 9.61
C VAL A 48 6.28 8.81 10.78
N LEU A 49 5.67 8.51 11.92
CA LEU A 49 5.92 9.20 13.17
C LEU A 49 6.81 8.33 14.08
N PRO A 50 7.57 8.95 15.00
CA PRO A 50 8.34 8.21 15.99
C PRO A 50 7.47 7.26 16.82
N PRO A 51 8.03 6.14 17.31
CA PRO A 51 7.33 5.27 18.25
C PRO A 51 6.82 6.05 19.48
N ASN A 52 5.65 5.64 19.99
CA ASN A 52 4.99 6.27 21.14
C ASN A 52 4.57 7.73 20.94
N THR A 53 4.42 8.19 19.70
CA THR A 53 3.76 9.48 19.44
C THR A 53 2.34 9.45 20.01
N PRO A 54 1.94 10.44 20.84
CA PRO A 54 0.58 10.52 21.38
C PRO A 54 -0.48 10.46 20.26
N ALA A 55 -1.60 9.77 20.52
CA ALA A 55 -2.62 9.51 19.51
C ALA A 55 -3.23 10.82 18.94
N ASP A 56 -3.44 11.84 19.78
CA ASP A 56 -3.92 13.15 19.37
C ASP A 56 -2.96 13.83 18.38
N ARG A 57 -1.65 13.66 18.58
CA ARG A 57 -0.63 14.21 17.66
C ARG A 57 -0.60 13.45 16.33
N ALA A 58 -0.74 12.13 16.40
CA ALA A 58 -0.82 11.31 15.19
C ALA A 58 -2.04 11.69 14.35
N GLU A 59 -3.19 11.92 14.98
CA GLU A 59 -4.42 12.32 14.29
C GLU A 59 -4.28 13.70 13.63
N ILE A 60 -3.71 14.69 14.32
CA ILE A 60 -3.42 16.00 13.72
C ILE A 60 -2.58 15.86 12.45
N MET A 61 -1.55 15.00 12.47
CA MET A 61 -0.70 14.78 11.29
C MET A 61 -1.41 14.05 10.16
N ARG A 62 -2.29 13.08 10.47
CA ARG A 62 -3.14 12.40 9.48
C ARG A 62 -4.09 13.38 8.79
N GLU A 63 -4.79 14.21 9.58
CA GLU A 63 -5.66 15.24 9.02
C GLU A 63 -4.91 16.25 8.17
N ALA A 64 -3.76 16.73 8.64
CA ALA A 64 -2.93 17.69 7.90
C ALA A 64 -2.46 17.10 6.57
N PHE A 65 -2.02 15.83 6.57
CA PHE A 65 -1.64 15.13 5.34
C PHE A 65 -2.81 15.05 4.35
N LEU A 66 -3.98 14.57 4.80
CA LEU A 66 -5.15 14.44 3.92
C LEU A 66 -5.61 15.81 3.37
N LYS A 67 -5.59 16.87 4.19
CA LYS A 67 -5.88 18.22 3.73
C LYS A 67 -4.90 18.69 2.66
N THR A 68 -3.61 18.43 2.86
CA THR A 68 -2.57 18.83 1.89
C THR A 68 -2.72 18.13 0.54
N VAL A 69 -2.96 16.81 0.54
CA VAL A 69 -3.09 16.04 -0.72
C VAL A 69 -4.44 16.23 -1.41
N SER A 70 -5.39 16.90 -0.75
CA SER A 70 -6.70 17.27 -1.28
C SER A 70 -6.79 18.76 -1.63
N ASP A 71 -5.73 19.53 -1.36
CA ASP A 71 -5.71 20.97 -1.62
C ASP A 71 -5.69 21.27 -3.12
N GLU A 72 -6.55 22.18 -3.58
CA GLU A 72 -6.73 22.49 -5.00
C GLU A 72 -5.45 23.06 -5.64
N GLU A 73 -4.71 23.90 -4.92
CA GLU A 73 -3.46 24.49 -5.44
C GLU A 73 -2.36 23.43 -5.53
N ALA A 74 -2.25 22.56 -4.51
CA ALA A 74 -1.32 21.44 -4.50
C ALA A 74 -1.60 20.47 -5.64
N LEU A 75 -2.85 20.11 -5.89
CA LEU A 75 -3.27 19.24 -6.99
C LEU A 75 -3.00 19.89 -8.35
N ALA A 76 -3.26 21.19 -8.49
CA ALA A 76 -2.97 21.93 -9.72
C ALA A 76 -1.46 22.00 -9.99
N ASP A 77 -0.63 22.17 -8.97
CA ASP A 77 0.82 22.18 -9.09
C ASP A 77 1.37 20.79 -9.46
N ALA A 78 0.90 19.74 -8.80
CA ALA A 78 1.23 18.37 -9.13
C ALA A 78 0.92 18.05 -10.61
N LYS A 79 -0.28 18.43 -11.08
CA LYS A 79 -0.69 18.25 -12.46
C LYS A 79 0.23 18.99 -13.45
N ARG A 80 0.61 20.24 -13.13
CA ARG A 80 1.58 21.00 -13.96
C ARG A 80 2.93 20.31 -14.05
N LYS A 81 3.35 19.62 -12.99
CA LYS A 81 4.63 18.90 -12.91
C LYS A 81 4.55 17.45 -13.38
N ASN A 82 3.39 17.02 -13.90
CA ASN A 82 3.10 15.62 -14.25
C ASN A 82 3.37 14.65 -13.09
N LEU A 83 3.06 15.05 -11.87
CA LEU A 83 3.11 14.21 -10.68
C LEU A 83 1.72 13.65 -10.42
N GLU A 84 1.65 12.34 -10.24
CA GLU A 84 0.43 11.66 -9.83
C GLU A 84 0.31 11.71 -8.31
N ILE A 85 -0.86 12.10 -7.82
CA ILE A 85 -1.22 12.10 -6.40
C ILE A 85 -2.29 11.03 -6.19
N ASP A 86 -1.90 9.91 -5.61
CA ASP A 86 -2.79 8.81 -5.20
C ASP A 86 -2.56 8.52 -3.71
N PRO A 87 -3.23 9.29 -2.83
CA PRO A 87 -2.97 9.20 -1.40
C PRO A 87 -3.63 7.97 -0.78
N THR A 88 -2.91 7.33 0.13
CA THR A 88 -3.43 6.31 1.04
C THR A 88 -3.51 6.89 2.44
N SER A 89 -4.63 6.69 3.13
CA SER A 89 -4.82 7.19 4.49
C SER A 89 -3.90 6.47 5.49
N GLY A 90 -3.60 7.14 6.62
CA GLY A 90 -2.78 6.55 7.68
C GLY A 90 -3.40 5.26 8.26
N ASP A 91 -4.73 5.19 8.33
CA ASP A 91 -5.44 4.01 8.84
C ASP A 91 -5.35 2.83 7.86
N GLU A 92 -5.44 3.09 6.56
CA GLU A 92 -5.23 2.05 5.54
C GLU A 92 -3.80 1.53 5.55
N LEU A 93 -2.80 2.42 5.68
CA LEU A 93 -1.38 2.02 5.80
C LEU A 93 -1.10 1.26 7.09
N GLU A 94 -1.69 1.66 8.22
CA GLU A 94 -1.56 0.93 9.49
C GLU A 94 -2.15 -0.49 9.38
N LYS A 95 -3.31 -0.62 8.74
CA LYS A 95 -3.92 -1.93 8.47
C LYS A 95 -3.02 -2.80 7.60
N LEU A 96 -2.45 -2.24 6.54
CA LEU A 96 -1.50 -2.93 5.69
C LEU A 96 -0.25 -3.37 6.47
N ALA A 97 0.31 -2.49 7.30
CA ALA A 97 1.46 -2.81 8.14
C ALA A 97 1.15 -3.99 9.08
N ARG A 98 0.00 -3.98 9.74
CA ARG A 98 -0.45 -5.10 10.59
C ARG A 98 -0.60 -6.39 9.78
N GLU A 99 -1.19 -6.33 8.60
CA GLU A 99 -1.32 -7.48 7.69
C GLU A 99 0.06 -8.07 7.35
N VAL A 100 1.03 -7.23 7.01
CA VAL A 100 2.38 -7.65 6.63
C VAL A 100 3.15 -8.26 7.80
N VAL A 101 3.14 -7.62 8.98
CA VAL A 101 3.89 -8.12 10.14
C VAL A 101 3.27 -9.32 10.83
N SER A 102 1.98 -9.59 10.59
CA SER A 102 1.28 -10.75 11.14
C SER A 102 1.36 -12.02 10.29
N GLN A 103 2.13 -11.98 9.19
CA GLN A 103 2.28 -13.17 8.33
C GLN A 103 3.00 -14.31 9.06
N PRO A 104 2.60 -15.57 8.82
CA PRO A 104 3.24 -16.73 9.44
C PRO A 104 4.74 -16.78 9.16
N PRO A 105 5.58 -17.17 10.15
CA PRO A 105 7.04 -17.25 9.98
C PRO A 105 7.49 -18.07 8.76
N GLU A 106 6.79 -19.18 8.48
CA GLU A 106 7.04 -20.05 7.33
C GLU A 106 6.87 -19.34 5.98
N ILE A 107 5.97 -18.35 5.91
CA ILE A 107 5.76 -17.54 4.70
C ILE A 107 6.88 -16.51 4.58
N VAL A 108 7.27 -15.88 5.70
CA VAL A 108 8.40 -14.95 5.74
C VAL A 108 9.70 -15.63 5.29
N ASP A 109 9.97 -16.84 5.78
CA ASP A 109 11.17 -17.60 5.41
C ASP A 109 11.18 -17.99 3.93
N LYS A 110 10.02 -18.35 3.36
CA LYS A 110 9.90 -18.58 1.91
C LYS A 110 10.23 -17.33 1.10
N VAL A 111 9.74 -16.15 1.52
CA VAL A 111 10.06 -14.88 0.83
C VAL A 111 11.55 -14.60 0.91
N LYS A 112 12.19 -14.76 2.07
CA LYS A 112 13.64 -14.60 2.21
C LYS A 112 14.40 -15.49 1.22
N GLN A 113 14.07 -16.78 1.16
CA GLN A 113 14.69 -17.73 0.24
C GLN A 113 14.51 -17.36 -1.25
N LEU A 114 13.42 -16.68 -1.60
CA LEU A 114 13.18 -16.19 -2.96
C LEU A 114 14.01 -14.96 -3.30
N LEU A 115 14.27 -14.10 -2.31
CA LEU A 115 15.01 -12.84 -2.49
C LEU A 115 16.54 -12.99 -2.37
N GLU A 116 17.02 -14.07 -1.75
CA GLU A 116 18.45 -14.38 -1.59
C GLU A 116 19.08 -15.07 -2.82
N LYS A 117 18.32 -15.30 -3.88
CA LYS A 117 18.78 -15.88 -5.17
C LYS A 117 19.00 -14.77 -6.20
#